data_7bb3c0a082e5c724742c7421be3ef676
#
_entry.id   7bb3c0a082e5c724742c7421be3ef676
#
_cell.length_a   1.000
_cell.length_b   1.000
_cell.length_c   1.000
_cell.angle_alpha   90.00
_cell.angle_beta   90.00
_cell.angle_gamma   90.00
#
_symmetry.space_group_name_H-M   'P 1'
#
loop_
_entity.id
_entity.type
_entity.pdbx_description
1 polymer ?
#
loop_
_entity_poly.entity_id
_entity_poly.type
_entity_poly.pdbx_seq_one_letter_code
_entity_poly.pdbx_strand_id
1 'polypeptide(L)'
;MWDFEHPPLDQELASRYKIDWMLPSECADQLASGAADIGLVPIAALATIPGLRVLPGCTIASKGRVRSLLLVHRAGQRLESLRTVAADTASRTTLAYTRILFHKWGNPDVAFLPMAADLDAMLERADAAIVIGDPALMALEERANRYERSSEELVYHDLAEEWHALTGLPFVSAVWCAIAWGATASSRPLDERINEDFIRSRDHGLQNIEALAAEWSQRMALSEQTIRTYLSSNIHYVLDDECLEGMRGFFREAAEAGVLPPYDFDLASQVGREPANKW
;
A
#
# COMPACT_ATOMS: atom_id res chain seq x y z
N MET A 1 12.98 -5.85 1.86
CA MET A 1 13.91 -6.51 0.88
C MET A 1 15.31 -6.69 1.45
N TRP A 2 15.39 -7.32 2.63
CA TRP A 2 16.64 -7.42 3.41
C TRP A 2 17.82 -7.97 2.60
N ASP A 3 17.68 -9.18 2.03
CA ASP A 3 18.77 -9.88 1.33
C ASP A 3 19.26 -9.19 0.06
N PHE A 4 18.46 -8.29 -0.49
CA PHE A 4 18.84 -7.53 -1.68
C PHE A 4 19.77 -6.36 -1.37
N GLU A 5 19.89 -5.97 -0.10
CA GLU A 5 20.64 -4.79 0.36
C GLU A 5 21.70 -5.13 1.41
N HIS A 6 21.60 -6.32 2.04
CA HIS A 6 22.46 -6.69 3.16
C HIS A 6 23.20 -8.02 2.92
N PRO A 7 24.47 -8.10 3.34
CA PRO A 7 25.21 -9.36 3.33
C PRO A 7 24.51 -10.48 4.13
N PRO A 8 24.72 -11.75 3.76
CA PRO A 8 25.67 -12.23 2.77
C PRO A 8 25.11 -12.42 1.35
N LEU A 9 23.84 -12.15 1.11
CA LEU A 9 23.14 -12.51 -0.14
C LEU A 9 23.03 -11.36 -1.15
N ASP A 10 23.35 -10.14 -0.75
CA ASP A 10 23.27 -8.92 -1.57
C ASP A 10 24.01 -9.04 -2.91
N GLN A 11 25.25 -9.55 -2.90
CA GLN A 11 26.04 -9.70 -4.11
C GLN A 11 25.52 -10.81 -5.03
N GLU A 12 25.05 -11.93 -4.48
CA GLU A 12 24.44 -13.00 -5.25
C GLU A 12 23.16 -12.51 -5.93
N LEU A 13 22.30 -11.82 -5.18
CA LEU A 13 21.04 -11.27 -5.70
C LEU A 13 21.28 -10.15 -6.72
N ALA A 14 22.27 -9.30 -6.52
CA ALA A 14 22.68 -8.26 -7.48
C ALA A 14 23.15 -8.85 -8.83
N SER A 15 23.62 -10.10 -8.86
CA SER A 15 23.96 -10.77 -10.13
C SER A 15 22.75 -11.22 -10.93
N ARG A 16 21.58 -11.34 -10.28
CA ARG A 16 20.30 -11.81 -10.87
C ARG A 16 19.27 -10.71 -11.03
N TYR A 17 19.31 -9.68 -10.18
CA TYR A 17 18.33 -8.62 -10.15
C TYR A 17 19.01 -7.25 -10.23
N LYS A 18 18.49 -6.38 -11.08
CA LYS A 18 18.76 -4.95 -11.05
C LYS A 18 17.61 -4.28 -10.29
N ILE A 19 17.93 -3.53 -9.24
CA ILE A 19 16.92 -2.85 -8.43
C ILE A 19 16.93 -1.37 -8.76
N ASP A 20 15.74 -0.85 -9.07
CA ASP A 20 15.48 0.57 -9.23
C ASP A 20 14.42 1.01 -8.20
N TRP A 21 14.67 2.10 -7.48
CA TRP A 21 13.77 2.63 -6.46
C TRP A 21 12.88 3.72 -7.05
N MET A 22 11.57 3.61 -6.82
CA MET A 22 10.58 4.54 -7.34
C MET A 22 9.29 4.51 -6.52
N LEU A 23 8.39 5.45 -6.77
CA LEU A 23 7.06 5.42 -6.14
C LEU A 23 6.24 4.21 -6.64
N PRO A 24 5.35 3.64 -5.81
CA PRO A 24 4.54 2.47 -6.21
C PRO A 24 3.69 2.71 -7.46
N SER A 25 3.19 3.93 -7.68
CA SER A 25 2.46 4.28 -8.90
C SER A 25 3.34 4.26 -10.14
N GLU A 26 4.58 4.74 -10.03
CA GLU A 26 5.58 4.70 -11.11
C GLU A 26 6.01 3.27 -11.40
N CYS A 27 6.15 2.43 -10.37
CA CYS A 27 6.47 1.02 -10.52
C CYS A 27 5.40 0.29 -11.35
N ALA A 28 4.11 0.58 -11.12
CA ALA A 28 3.03 0.03 -11.92
C ALA A 28 3.12 0.46 -13.40
N ASP A 29 3.47 1.73 -13.68
CA ASP A 29 3.64 2.24 -15.03
C ASP A 29 4.89 1.63 -15.73
N GLN A 30 5.98 1.40 -15.00
CA GLN A 30 7.17 0.72 -15.53
C GLN A 30 6.87 -0.74 -15.91
N LEU A 31 6.10 -1.46 -15.08
CA LEU A 31 5.62 -2.80 -15.43
C LEU A 31 4.73 -2.77 -16.68
N ALA A 32 3.77 -1.85 -16.74
CA ALA A 32 2.84 -1.73 -17.87
C ALA A 32 3.56 -1.41 -19.19
N SER A 33 4.63 -0.64 -19.15
CA SER A 33 5.45 -0.28 -20.32
C SER A 33 6.51 -1.32 -20.67
N GLY A 34 6.79 -2.27 -19.77
CA GLY A 34 7.85 -3.26 -19.94
C GLY A 34 9.25 -2.79 -19.62
N ALA A 35 9.36 -1.70 -18.94
CA ALA A 35 10.63 -1.20 -18.47
C ALA A 35 11.11 -1.90 -17.19
N ALA A 36 10.19 -2.55 -16.47
CA ALA A 36 10.47 -3.44 -15.34
C ALA A 36 9.79 -4.79 -15.53
N ASP A 37 10.43 -5.86 -15.02
CA ASP A 37 9.90 -7.23 -15.07
C ASP A 37 9.11 -7.59 -13.81
N ILE A 38 9.52 -7.07 -12.66
CA ILE A 38 8.93 -7.33 -11.34
C ILE A 38 8.84 -6.01 -10.57
N GLY A 39 7.75 -5.81 -9.84
CA GLY A 39 7.60 -4.61 -9.04
C GLY A 39 6.57 -4.75 -7.92
N LEU A 40 6.74 -3.92 -6.87
CA LEU A 40 5.74 -3.74 -5.83
C LEU A 40 4.72 -2.72 -6.31
N VAL A 41 3.50 -3.16 -6.59
CA VAL A 41 2.46 -2.30 -7.18
C VAL A 41 1.25 -2.14 -6.27
N PRO A 42 0.56 -0.99 -6.31
CA PRO A 42 -0.71 -0.82 -5.63
C PRO A 42 -1.73 -1.86 -6.13
N ILE A 43 -2.51 -2.48 -5.23
CA ILE A 43 -3.46 -3.52 -5.66
C ILE A 43 -4.49 -3.01 -6.67
N ALA A 44 -4.86 -1.73 -6.63
CA ALA A 44 -5.74 -1.12 -7.60
C ALA A 44 -5.24 -1.25 -9.06
N ALA A 45 -3.92 -1.38 -9.27
CA ALA A 45 -3.33 -1.56 -10.58
C ALA A 45 -3.74 -2.89 -11.24
N LEU A 46 -4.04 -3.92 -10.44
CA LEU A 46 -4.48 -5.23 -10.96
C LEU A 46 -5.76 -5.14 -11.79
N ALA A 47 -6.67 -4.23 -11.43
CA ALA A 47 -7.91 -4.02 -12.17
C ALA A 47 -7.76 -3.14 -13.42
N THR A 48 -6.62 -2.46 -13.58
CA THR A 48 -6.43 -1.44 -14.64
C THR A 48 -5.29 -1.75 -15.60
N ILE A 49 -4.35 -2.60 -15.19
CA ILE A 49 -3.19 -2.99 -16.02
C ILE A 49 -3.30 -4.47 -16.37
N PRO A 50 -3.60 -4.81 -17.63
CA PRO A 50 -3.67 -6.20 -18.07
C PRO A 50 -2.32 -6.92 -17.96
N GLY A 51 -2.35 -8.21 -17.64
CA GLY A 51 -1.17 -9.06 -17.65
C GLY A 51 -0.31 -9.02 -16.39
N LEU A 52 -0.69 -8.23 -15.38
CA LEU A 52 -0.04 -8.31 -14.06
C LEU A 52 -0.35 -9.67 -13.41
N ARG A 53 0.70 -10.31 -12.89
CA ARG A 53 0.62 -11.57 -12.16
C ARG A 53 1.21 -11.39 -10.77
N VAL A 54 0.42 -11.68 -9.75
CA VAL A 54 0.86 -11.55 -8.34
C VAL A 54 1.87 -12.64 -7.99
N LEU A 55 3.00 -12.24 -7.40
CA LEU A 55 3.92 -13.17 -6.75
C LEU A 55 3.35 -13.53 -5.37
N PRO A 56 3.12 -14.82 -5.10
CA PRO A 56 2.55 -15.22 -3.81
C PRO A 56 3.52 -15.02 -2.66
N GLY A 57 2.98 -14.93 -1.45
CA GLY A 57 3.74 -14.93 -0.20
C GLY A 57 4.15 -13.57 0.35
N CYS A 58 4.30 -12.53 -0.48
CA CYS A 58 4.73 -11.21 -0.02
C CYS A 58 3.73 -10.10 -0.36
N THR A 59 3.48 -9.21 0.60
CA THR A 59 2.58 -8.06 0.45
C THR A 59 2.99 -6.91 1.36
N ILE A 60 2.38 -5.75 1.16
CA ILE A 60 2.31 -4.68 2.14
C ILE A 60 0.84 -4.51 2.50
N ALA A 61 0.49 -4.91 3.71
CA ALA A 61 -0.87 -4.88 4.23
C ALA A 61 -0.91 -4.41 5.69
N SER A 62 -2.11 -4.22 6.23
CA SER A 62 -2.34 -4.01 7.64
C SER A 62 -3.62 -4.73 8.08
N LYS A 63 -3.59 -5.37 9.25
CA LYS A 63 -4.74 -6.04 9.88
C LYS A 63 -5.42 -5.15 10.95
N GLY A 64 -5.13 -3.86 10.93
CA GLY A 64 -5.64 -2.85 11.84
C GLY A 64 -5.01 -1.50 11.50
N ARG A 65 -4.57 -0.75 12.50
CA ARG A 65 -3.91 0.54 12.31
C ARG A 65 -2.58 0.42 11.57
N VAL A 66 -2.39 1.24 10.52
CA VAL A 66 -1.14 1.27 9.73
C VAL A 66 -0.25 2.48 10.06
N ARG A 67 -0.80 3.59 10.53
CA ARG A 67 -0.15 4.87 10.87
C ARG A 67 0.40 5.67 9.67
N SER A 68 0.68 5.04 8.57
CA SER A 68 1.25 5.66 7.37
C SER A 68 0.23 6.02 6.28
N LEU A 69 -1.07 5.91 6.58
CA LEU A 69 -2.16 6.27 5.67
C LEU A 69 -3.21 7.04 6.47
N LEU A 70 -3.19 8.35 6.38
CA LEU A 70 -4.03 9.21 7.22
C LEU A 70 -4.94 10.10 6.39
N LEU A 71 -6.20 10.18 6.80
CA LEU A 71 -7.09 11.28 6.47
C LEU A 71 -7.11 12.24 7.66
N VAL A 72 -6.75 13.49 7.42
CA VAL A 72 -6.64 14.53 8.45
C VAL A 72 -7.58 15.69 8.13
N HIS A 73 -8.36 16.12 9.09
CA HIS A 73 -9.24 17.29 8.96
C HIS A 73 -9.31 18.09 10.27
N ARG A 74 -9.87 19.31 10.23
CA ARG A 74 -10.04 20.15 11.42
C ARG A 74 -11.10 19.58 12.34
N ALA A 75 -10.89 19.67 13.63
CA ALA A 75 -11.90 19.30 14.63
C ALA A 75 -13.20 20.11 14.41
N GLY A 76 -14.33 19.46 14.73
CA GLY A 76 -15.65 20.04 14.50
C GLY A 76 -16.22 19.86 13.09
N GLN A 77 -15.43 19.47 12.10
CA GLN A 77 -15.95 19.03 10.81
C GLN A 77 -16.42 17.55 10.89
N ARG A 78 -17.42 17.23 10.08
CA ARG A 78 -17.95 15.86 9.96
C ARG A 78 -17.59 15.31 8.60
N LEU A 79 -17.21 14.04 8.51
CA LEU A 79 -16.80 13.36 7.27
C LEU A 79 -17.87 13.47 6.18
N GLU A 80 -19.15 13.38 6.58
CA GLU A 80 -20.29 13.47 5.65
C GLU A 80 -20.48 14.87 5.03
N SER A 81 -19.86 15.90 5.62
CA SER A 81 -20.00 17.30 5.18
C SER A 81 -18.76 17.87 4.51
N LEU A 82 -17.66 17.12 4.42
CA LEU A 82 -16.46 17.56 3.72
C LEU A 82 -16.76 17.71 2.21
N ARG A 83 -16.31 18.78 1.60
CA ARG A 83 -16.50 19.05 0.16
C ARG A 83 -15.26 18.69 -0.66
N THR A 84 -14.10 18.91 -0.07
CA THR A 84 -12.82 18.76 -0.74
C THR A 84 -11.82 18.01 0.12
N VAL A 85 -11.06 17.12 -0.51
CA VAL A 85 -9.96 16.37 0.10
C VAL A 85 -8.73 16.53 -0.76
N ALA A 86 -7.69 17.17 -0.23
CA ALA A 86 -6.38 17.18 -0.87
C ALA A 86 -5.78 15.77 -0.76
N ALA A 87 -5.36 15.21 -1.88
CA ALA A 87 -4.87 13.84 -1.95
C ALA A 87 -3.46 13.78 -2.50
N ASP A 88 -2.57 13.13 -1.74
CA ASP A 88 -1.27 12.74 -2.23
C ASP A 88 -1.42 11.77 -3.39
N THR A 89 -0.76 12.08 -4.50
CA THR A 89 -0.82 11.30 -5.75
C THR A 89 0.06 10.04 -5.73
N ALA A 90 0.80 9.80 -4.65
CA ALA A 90 1.75 8.70 -4.56
C ALA A 90 1.09 7.30 -4.55
N SER A 91 -0.19 7.18 -4.17
CA SER A 91 -0.86 5.87 -4.08
C SER A 91 -2.26 5.85 -4.68
N ARG A 92 -2.39 5.13 -5.80
CA ARG A 92 -3.69 4.84 -6.45
C ARG A 92 -4.61 3.99 -5.55
N THR A 93 -4.05 3.04 -4.80
CA THR A 93 -4.81 2.16 -3.89
C THR A 93 -5.39 2.94 -2.73
N THR A 94 -4.59 3.79 -2.06
CA THR A 94 -5.08 4.59 -0.92
C THR A 94 -6.22 5.51 -1.35
N LEU A 95 -6.10 6.13 -2.53
CA LEU A 95 -7.17 6.96 -3.08
C LEU A 95 -8.44 6.15 -3.36
N ALA A 96 -8.31 4.94 -3.91
CA ALA A 96 -9.46 4.05 -4.14
C ALA A 96 -10.15 3.65 -2.83
N TYR A 97 -9.39 3.19 -1.83
CA TYR A 97 -9.94 2.90 -0.50
C TYR A 97 -10.64 4.12 0.12
N THR A 98 -10.02 5.29 0.03
CA THR A 98 -10.62 6.51 0.60
C THR A 98 -11.94 6.87 -0.09
N ARG A 99 -12.05 6.71 -1.40
CA ARG A 99 -13.31 6.90 -2.13
C ARG A 99 -14.39 5.92 -1.68
N ILE A 100 -14.04 4.65 -1.48
CA ILE A 100 -14.96 3.65 -0.94
C ILE A 100 -15.41 4.04 0.47
N LEU A 101 -14.48 4.46 1.34
CA LEU A 101 -14.79 4.90 2.70
C LEU A 101 -15.74 6.12 2.69
N PHE A 102 -15.49 7.12 1.86
CA PHE A 102 -16.39 8.26 1.72
C PHE A 102 -17.78 7.86 1.23
N HIS A 103 -17.86 6.90 0.31
CA HIS A 103 -19.16 6.34 -0.10
C HIS A 103 -19.88 5.69 1.09
N LYS A 104 -19.18 4.90 1.90
CA LYS A 104 -19.72 4.25 3.12
C LYS A 104 -20.08 5.26 4.22
N TRP A 105 -19.36 6.37 4.31
CA TRP A 105 -19.67 7.47 5.25
C TRP A 105 -20.81 8.38 4.76
N GLY A 106 -21.43 8.09 3.62
CA GLY A 106 -22.56 8.87 3.08
C GLY A 106 -22.16 10.16 2.37
N ASN A 107 -20.90 10.26 1.92
CA ASN A 107 -20.38 11.41 1.17
C ASN A 107 -19.67 10.98 -0.13
N PRO A 108 -20.39 10.36 -1.09
CA PRO A 108 -19.77 9.85 -2.31
C PRO A 108 -19.28 10.95 -3.27
N ASP A 109 -19.80 12.17 -3.13
CA ASP A 109 -19.57 13.28 -4.07
C ASP A 109 -18.39 14.19 -3.64
N VAL A 110 -17.63 13.82 -2.59
CA VAL A 110 -16.48 14.58 -2.14
C VAL A 110 -15.45 14.72 -3.26
N ALA A 111 -14.98 15.96 -3.51
CA ALA A 111 -14.01 16.23 -4.56
C ALA A 111 -12.57 15.98 -4.07
N PHE A 112 -11.78 15.24 -4.85
CA PHE A 112 -10.37 14.99 -4.56
C PHE A 112 -9.48 15.92 -5.38
N LEU A 113 -8.59 16.65 -4.69
CA LEU A 113 -7.64 17.61 -5.28
C LEU A 113 -6.23 17.01 -5.23
N PRO A 114 -5.60 16.68 -6.38
CA PRO A 114 -4.23 16.18 -6.40
C PRO A 114 -3.27 17.24 -5.88
N MET A 115 -2.46 16.89 -4.89
CA MET A 115 -1.47 17.78 -4.29
C MET A 115 -0.23 16.98 -3.86
N ALA A 116 0.93 17.66 -3.75
CA ALA A 116 2.10 17.09 -3.09
C ALA A 116 1.84 16.93 -1.59
N ALA A 117 2.51 15.96 -0.97
CA ALA A 117 2.37 15.64 0.45
C ALA A 117 2.96 16.75 1.35
N ASP A 118 2.17 17.75 1.65
CA ASP A 118 2.43 18.80 2.64
C ASP A 118 1.12 19.09 3.38
N LEU A 119 1.02 18.59 4.61
CA LEU A 119 -0.23 18.64 5.37
C LEU A 119 -0.75 20.07 5.57
N ASP A 120 0.12 21.04 5.83
CA ASP A 120 -0.28 22.42 6.03
C ASP A 120 -0.83 23.05 4.75
N ALA A 121 -0.08 22.93 3.66
CA ALA A 121 -0.50 23.42 2.35
C ALA A 121 -1.78 22.73 1.85
N MET A 122 -1.96 21.44 2.15
CA MET A 122 -3.15 20.67 1.79
C MET A 122 -4.37 21.18 2.57
N LEU A 123 -4.26 21.41 3.90
CA LEU A 123 -5.35 21.89 4.74
C LEU A 123 -5.69 23.38 4.50
N GLU A 124 -4.78 24.18 3.95
CA GLU A 124 -5.08 25.52 3.48
C GLU A 124 -6.01 25.55 2.27
N ARG A 125 -6.00 24.50 1.45
CA ARG A 125 -6.70 24.46 0.16
C ARG A 125 -7.89 23.51 0.11
N ALA A 126 -8.01 22.62 1.10
CA ALA A 126 -9.07 21.63 1.18
C ALA A 126 -9.60 21.48 2.61
N ASP A 127 -10.79 20.88 2.73
CA ASP A 127 -11.40 20.62 4.03
C ASP A 127 -10.66 19.51 4.78
N ALA A 128 -10.05 18.58 4.06
CA ALA A 128 -9.25 17.49 4.60
C ALA A 128 -8.06 17.17 3.70
N ALA A 129 -7.09 16.43 4.24
CA ALA A 129 -5.87 16.00 3.56
C ALA A 129 -5.64 14.50 3.72
N ILE A 130 -5.24 13.82 2.64
CA ILE A 130 -4.72 12.46 2.70
C ILE A 130 -3.21 12.53 2.58
N VAL A 131 -2.51 12.07 3.61
CA VAL A 131 -1.06 11.95 3.64
C VAL A 131 -0.64 10.50 3.75
N ILE A 132 0.41 10.11 3.02
CA ILE A 132 0.81 8.72 2.82
C ILE A 132 2.30 8.55 3.12
N GLY A 133 2.68 7.40 3.71
CA GLY A 133 4.07 7.04 3.95
C GLY A 133 4.73 7.89 5.05
N ASP A 134 5.96 8.28 4.81
CA ASP A 134 6.79 9.04 5.75
C ASP A 134 6.13 10.35 6.20
N PRO A 135 5.52 11.17 5.32
CA PRO A 135 4.77 12.36 5.73
C PRO A 135 3.65 12.08 6.73
N ALA A 136 2.96 10.94 6.62
CA ALA A 136 1.92 10.55 7.57
C ALA A 136 2.50 10.19 8.95
N LEU A 137 3.59 9.41 8.98
CA LEU A 137 4.28 9.07 10.22
C LEU A 137 4.81 10.33 10.92
N MET A 138 5.42 11.25 10.18
CA MET A 138 5.90 12.53 10.69
C MET A 138 4.77 13.39 11.23
N ALA A 139 3.63 13.47 10.52
CA ALA A 139 2.47 14.22 10.97
C ALA A 139 1.91 13.71 12.31
N LEU A 140 1.97 12.39 12.57
CA LEU A 140 1.59 11.81 13.85
C LEU A 140 2.59 12.14 14.98
N GLU A 141 3.89 12.09 14.71
CA GLU A 141 4.92 12.45 15.69
C GLU A 141 4.85 13.94 16.06
N GLU A 142 4.57 14.81 15.09
CA GLU A 142 4.48 16.24 15.28
C GLU A 142 3.13 16.71 15.84
N ARG A 143 2.15 15.83 15.99
CA ARG A 143 0.76 16.16 16.37
C ARG A 143 0.68 17.05 17.62
N ALA A 144 1.40 16.69 18.69
CA ALA A 144 1.40 17.45 19.94
C ALA A 144 2.03 18.84 19.75
N ASN A 145 3.20 18.90 19.11
CA ASN A 145 3.91 20.16 18.84
C ASN A 145 3.11 21.08 17.91
N ARG A 146 2.37 20.51 16.96
CA ARG A 146 1.50 21.26 16.06
C ARG A 146 0.38 21.95 16.84
N TYR A 147 -0.30 21.21 17.72
CA TYR A 147 -1.36 21.79 18.56
C TYR A 147 -0.84 22.92 19.46
N GLU A 148 0.34 22.75 20.07
CA GLU A 148 0.97 23.79 20.89
C GLU A 148 1.30 25.06 20.11
N ARG A 149 1.70 24.93 18.83
CA ARG A 149 2.08 26.08 17.98
C ARG A 149 0.88 26.82 17.41
N SER A 150 -0.15 26.11 16.95
CA SER A 150 -1.26 26.68 16.19
C SER A 150 -2.56 26.81 16.99
N SER A 151 -2.69 26.10 18.11
CA SER A 151 -3.96 25.88 18.83
C SER A 151 -5.07 25.29 17.93
N GLU A 152 -4.70 24.77 16.76
CA GLU A 152 -5.61 24.13 15.81
C GLU A 152 -5.72 22.65 16.15
N GLU A 153 -6.92 22.21 16.49
CA GLU A 153 -7.19 20.80 16.76
C GLU A 153 -7.49 20.06 15.45
N LEU A 154 -6.68 19.05 15.16
CA LEU A 154 -6.85 18.17 14.01
C LEU A 154 -7.28 16.77 14.44
N VAL A 155 -8.14 16.16 13.64
CA VAL A 155 -8.57 14.78 13.76
C VAL A 155 -7.81 13.95 12.72
N TYR A 156 -7.26 12.83 13.16
CA TYR A 156 -6.47 11.92 12.34
C TYR A 156 -7.17 10.58 12.27
N HIS A 157 -7.69 10.23 11.10
CA HIS A 157 -8.25 8.92 10.81
C HIS A 157 -7.19 8.05 10.13
N ASP A 158 -6.88 6.90 10.73
CA ASP A 158 -6.05 5.89 10.08
C ASP A 158 -6.92 5.10 9.10
N LEU A 159 -6.64 5.23 7.81
CA LEU A 159 -7.50 4.68 6.76
C LEU A 159 -7.57 3.15 6.78
N ALA A 160 -6.52 2.46 7.25
CA ALA A 160 -6.56 1.02 7.39
C ALA A 160 -7.41 0.58 8.59
N GLU A 161 -7.35 1.33 9.71
CA GLU A 161 -8.20 1.10 10.87
C GLU A 161 -9.69 1.35 10.53
N GLU A 162 -10.00 2.43 9.80
CA GLU A 162 -11.36 2.74 9.33
C GLU A 162 -11.90 1.66 8.39
N TRP A 163 -11.08 1.18 7.45
CA TRP A 163 -11.45 0.08 6.58
C TRP A 163 -11.75 -1.20 7.37
N HIS A 164 -10.86 -1.55 8.30
CA HIS A 164 -11.03 -2.74 9.13
C HIS A 164 -12.29 -2.64 10.01
N ALA A 165 -12.54 -1.47 10.60
CA ALA A 165 -13.72 -1.23 11.42
C ALA A 165 -15.04 -1.40 10.65
N LEU A 166 -15.07 -0.99 9.37
CA LEU A 166 -16.26 -1.07 8.52
C LEU A 166 -16.47 -2.43 7.87
N THR A 167 -15.40 -3.18 7.59
CA THR A 167 -15.48 -4.40 6.78
C THR A 167 -15.05 -5.67 7.49
N GLY A 168 -14.30 -5.56 8.58
CA GLY A 168 -13.62 -6.68 9.23
C GLY A 168 -12.43 -7.24 8.44
N LEU A 169 -12.08 -6.64 7.30
CA LEU A 169 -11.06 -7.16 6.37
C LEU A 169 -9.72 -6.43 6.53
N PRO A 170 -8.59 -7.08 6.23
CA PRO A 170 -7.29 -6.43 6.13
C PRO A 170 -7.28 -5.35 5.03
N PHE A 171 -6.51 -4.31 5.27
CA PHE A 171 -6.18 -3.31 4.27
C PHE A 171 -4.92 -3.76 3.50
N VAL A 172 -5.06 -4.15 2.24
CA VAL A 172 -3.92 -4.55 1.40
C VAL A 172 -3.54 -3.38 0.51
N SER A 173 -2.35 -2.82 0.73
CA SER A 173 -1.87 -1.65 -0.01
C SER A 173 -1.25 -2.02 -1.34
N ALA A 174 -0.33 -2.99 -1.32
CA ALA A 174 0.48 -3.35 -2.47
C ALA A 174 0.88 -4.82 -2.45
N VAL A 175 1.07 -5.37 -3.63
CA VAL A 175 1.57 -6.74 -3.86
C VAL A 175 2.73 -6.73 -4.85
N TRP A 176 3.61 -7.71 -4.74
CA TRP A 176 4.62 -7.94 -5.75
C TRP A 176 3.98 -8.56 -6.97
N CYS A 177 4.26 -7.98 -8.13
CA CYS A 177 3.77 -8.46 -9.42
C CYS A 177 4.90 -8.63 -10.41
N ALA A 178 4.73 -9.59 -11.31
CA ALA A 178 5.46 -9.66 -12.56
C ALA A 178 4.51 -9.39 -13.73
N ILE A 179 5.06 -8.96 -14.88
CA ILE A 179 4.27 -8.77 -16.09
C ILE A 179 4.41 -9.99 -17.01
N ALA A 180 3.29 -10.45 -17.58
CA ALA A 180 3.27 -11.50 -18.59
C ALA A 180 3.27 -10.87 -19.98
N TRP A 181 4.34 -11.08 -20.76
CA TRP A 181 4.48 -10.54 -22.11
C TRP A 181 4.02 -11.51 -23.19
N GLY A 182 3.12 -11.03 -24.07
CA GLY A 182 2.66 -11.75 -25.27
C GLY A 182 1.68 -12.91 -25.00
N ALA A 183 1.03 -13.40 -26.05
CA ALA A 183 0.03 -14.47 -25.98
C ALA A 183 0.61 -15.82 -25.50
N THR A 184 1.91 -16.02 -25.60
CA THR A 184 2.63 -17.21 -25.11
C THR A 184 3.19 -17.04 -23.71
N ALA A 185 3.25 -15.83 -23.18
CA ALA A 185 3.81 -15.53 -21.86
C ALA A 185 2.87 -15.90 -20.71
N SER A 186 1.56 -15.93 -20.95
CA SER A 186 0.56 -16.37 -19.96
C SER A 186 0.70 -17.86 -19.58
N SER A 187 1.42 -18.66 -20.37
CA SER A 187 1.69 -20.08 -20.10
C SER A 187 3.08 -20.35 -19.51
N ARG A 188 3.96 -19.36 -19.42
CA ARG A 188 5.28 -19.57 -18.80
C ARG A 188 5.15 -19.37 -17.29
N PRO A 189 5.41 -20.40 -16.47
CA PRO A 189 5.44 -20.26 -15.02
C PRO A 189 6.45 -19.18 -14.64
N LEU A 190 6.11 -18.35 -13.65
CA LEU A 190 7.11 -17.54 -12.95
C LEU A 190 8.18 -18.48 -12.40
N ASP A 191 9.45 -18.13 -12.53
CA ASP A 191 10.54 -18.92 -11.95
C ASP A 191 10.28 -19.00 -10.43
N GLU A 192 10.10 -20.22 -9.91
CA GLU A 192 9.82 -20.45 -8.49
C GLU A 192 10.91 -19.85 -7.60
N ARG A 193 12.15 -19.78 -8.07
CA ARG A 193 13.28 -19.17 -7.39
C ARG A 193 13.07 -17.67 -7.12
N ILE A 194 12.38 -16.96 -8.01
CA ILE A 194 12.03 -15.54 -7.78
C ILE A 194 11.19 -15.42 -6.51
N ASN A 195 10.15 -16.24 -6.42
CA ASN A 195 9.27 -16.23 -5.27
C ASN A 195 9.99 -16.63 -3.96
N GLU A 196 10.86 -17.64 -4.03
CA GLU A 196 11.69 -18.07 -2.90
C GLU A 196 12.63 -16.97 -2.42
N ASP A 197 13.28 -16.23 -3.31
CA ASP A 197 14.16 -15.11 -2.97
C ASP A 197 13.41 -14.00 -2.23
N PHE A 198 12.20 -13.66 -2.69
CA PHE A 198 11.38 -12.62 -2.07
C PHE A 198 10.87 -13.04 -0.68
N ILE A 199 10.39 -14.27 -0.55
CA ILE A 199 9.92 -14.85 0.73
C ILE A 199 11.09 -14.90 1.72
N ARG A 200 12.24 -15.41 1.31
CA ARG A 200 13.43 -15.48 2.17
C ARG A 200 13.86 -14.07 2.64
N SER A 201 13.94 -13.13 1.71
CA SER A 201 14.34 -11.76 2.02
C SER A 201 13.34 -11.05 2.96
N ARG A 202 12.03 -11.32 2.83
CA ARG A 202 11.02 -10.89 3.78
C ARG A 202 11.28 -11.47 5.17
N ASP A 203 11.49 -12.79 5.26
CA ASP A 203 11.65 -13.49 6.54
C ASP A 203 12.95 -13.05 7.25
N HIS A 204 14.02 -12.86 6.52
CA HIS A 204 15.25 -12.30 7.08
C HIS A 204 15.07 -10.84 7.52
N GLY A 205 14.33 -10.03 6.76
CA GLY A 205 14.00 -8.66 7.18
C GLY A 205 13.21 -8.62 8.48
N LEU A 206 12.24 -9.52 8.64
CA LEU A 206 11.47 -9.64 9.89
C LEU A 206 12.34 -10.08 11.09
N GLN A 207 13.36 -10.88 10.87
CA GLN A 207 14.32 -11.28 11.91
C GLN A 207 15.29 -10.14 12.26
N ASN A 208 15.44 -9.14 11.38
CA ASN A 208 16.40 -8.04 11.52
C ASN A 208 15.72 -6.67 11.72
N ILE A 209 14.51 -6.63 12.28
CA ILE A 209 13.75 -5.37 12.50
C ILE A 209 14.52 -4.37 13.36
N GLU A 210 15.30 -4.82 14.36
CA GLU A 210 16.11 -3.94 15.18
C GLU A 210 17.19 -3.21 14.36
N ALA A 211 17.86 -3.92 13.47
CA ALA A 211 18.84 -3.33 12.58
C ALA A 211 18.19 -2.34 11.59
N LEU A 212 17.03 -2.71 11.02
CA LEU A 212 16.27 -1.81 10.17
C LEU A 212 15.81 -0.56 10.91
N ALA A 213 15.33 -0.69 12.15
CA ALA A 213 14.89 0.45 12.94
C ALA A 213 16.05 1.42 13.23
N ALA A 214 17.24 0.90 13.59
CA ALA A 214 18.43 1.70 13.81
C ALA A 214 18.92 2.38 12.53
N GLU A 215 18.90 1.68 11.40
CA GLU A 215 19.30 2.23 10.09
C GLU A 215 18.38 3.35 9.63
N TRP A 216 17.07 3.10 9.66
CA TRP A 216 16.09 4.06 9.16
C TRP A 216 15.87 5.26 10.08
N SER A 217 16.11 5.13 11.40
CA SER A 217 16.07 6.28 12.31
C SER A 217 17.14 7.32 12.00
N GLN A 218 18.27 6.91 11.39
CA GLN A 218 19.32 7.82 10.94
C GLN A 218 18.97 8.53 9.63
N ARG A 219 18.08 7.92 8.82
CA ARG A 219 17.65 8.45 7.51
C ARG A 219 16.39 9.30 7.60
N MET A 220 15.53 9.00 8.57
CA MET A 220 14.25 9.65 8.82
C MET A 220 14.29 10.43 10.12
N ALA A 221 13.54 11.52 10.21
CA ALA A 221 13.38 12.28 11.47
C ALA A 221 12.39 11.58 12.43
N LEU A 222 12.54 10.26 12.60
CA LEU A 222 11.67 9.42 13.45
C LEU A 222 12.52 8.62 14.44
N SER A 223 11.95 8.35 15.63
CA SER A 223 12.63 7.53 16.62
C SER A 223 12.74 6.07 16.19
N GLU A 224 13.79 5.37 16.64
CA GLU A 224 13.90 3.92 16.43
C GLU A 224 12.66 3.17 16.94
N GLN A 225 12.09 3.60 18.07
CA GLN A 225 10.91 2.99 18.65
C GLN A 225 9.69 3.14 17.73
N THR A 226 9.52 4.30 17.10
CA THR A 226 8.43 4.54 16.13
C THR A 226 8.59 3.63 14.92
N ILE A 227 9.81 3.57 14.36
CA ILE A 227 10.11 2.72 13.19
C ILE A 227 9.96 1.25 13.54
N ARG A 228 10.50 0.80 14.68
CA ARG A 228 10.32 -0.58 15.16
C ARG A 228 8.84 -0.95 15.26
N THR A 229 8.04 -0.13 15.91
CA THR A 229 6.60 -0.37 16.07
C THR A 229 5.90 -0.40 14.71
N TYR A 230 6.26 0.51 13.82
CA TYR A 230 5.72 0.56 12.47
C TYR A 230 6.02 -0.74 11.71
N LEU A 231 7.29 -1.15 11.65
CA LEU A 231 7.72 -2.34 10.91
C LEU A 231 7.21 -3.66 11.54
N SER A 232 7.12 -3.75 12.87
CA SER A 232 6.77 -5.02 13.53
C SER A 232 5.29 -5.20 13.80
N SER A 233 4.53 -4.11 13.97
CA SER A 233 3.17 -4.18 14.49
C SER A 233 2.11 -3.54 13.58
N ASN A 234 2.52 -2.60 12.71
CA ASN A 234 1.58 -1.91 11.84
C ASN A 234 1.55 -2.51 10.43
N ILE A 235 2.68 -2.99 9.93
CA ILE A 235 2.75 -3.60 8.61
C ILE A 235 2.67 -5.13 8.71
N HIS A 236 1.85 -5.72 7.85
CA HIS A 236 1.76 -7.15 7.62
C HIS A 236 2.37 -7.49 6.24
N TYR A 237 3.33 -8.42 6.22
CA TYR A 237 4.15 -8.69 5.03
C TYR A 237 3.84 -10.00 4.33
N VAL A 238 2.97 -10.82 4.91
CA VAL A 238 2.60 -12.13 4.35
C VAL A 238 1.31 -12.00 3.58
N LEU A 239 1.31 -12.41 2.31
CA LEU A 239 0.08 -12.51 1.53
C LEU A 239 -0.63 -13.82 1.90
N ASP A 240 -1.30 -13.81 3.05
CA ASP A 240 -2.07 -14.93 3.60
C ASP A 240 -3.54 -14.92 3.11
N ASP A 241 -4.30 -15.94 3.53
CA ASP A 241 -5.71 -16.09 3.12
C ASP A 241 -6.58 -14.90 3.55
N GLU A 242 -6.32 -14.28 4.71
CA GLU A 242 -7.04 -13.09 5.15
C GLU A 242 -6.75 -11.90 4.23
N CYS A 243 -5.48 -11.71 3.82
CA CYS A 243 -5.12 -10.68 2.85
C CYS A 243 -5.75 -10.95 1.47
N LEU A 244 -5.82 -12.20 1.02
CA LEU A 244 -6.51 -12.56 -0.21
C LEU A 244 -8.00 -12.23 -0.16
N GLU A 245 -8.65 -12.50 0.99
CA GLU A 245 -10.04 -12.10 1.21
C GLU A 245 -10.18 -10.57 1.28
N GLY A 246 -9.23 -9.88 1.92
CA GLY A 246 -9.16 -8.42 1.92
C GLY A 246 -9.10 -7.83 0.51
N MET A 247 -8.30 -8.42 -0.38
CA MET A 247 -8.22 -8.01 -1.79
C MET A 247 -9.54 -8.26 -2.54
N ARG A 248 -10.17 -9.44 -2.36
CA ARG A 248 -11.49 -9.71 -2.96
C ARG A 248 -12.54 -8.71 -2.47
N GLY A 249 -12.55 -8.44 -1.16
CA GLY A 249 -13.41 -7.43 -0.55
C GLY A 249 -13.17 -6.04 -1.14
N PHE A 250 -11.92 -5.63 -1.28
CA PHE A 250 -11.57 -4.35 -1.89
C PHE A 250 -12.10 -4.22 -3.32
N PHE A 251 -11.89 -5.21 -4.19
CA PHE A 251 -12.35 -5.14 -5.58
C PHE A 251 -13.87 -5.14 -5.70
N ARG A 252 -14.56 -5.91 -4.87
CA ARG A 252 -16.03 -5.91 -4.80
C ARG A 252 -16.56 -4.52 -4.41
N GLU A 253 -16.08 -3.97 -3.31
CA GLU A 253 -16.49 -2.65 -2.81
C GLU A 253 -16.13 -1.51 -3.79
N ALA A 254 -14.96 -1.61 -4.44
CA ALA A 254 -14.54 -0.65 -5.43
C ALA A 254 -15.43 -0.66 -6.68
N ALA A 255 -15.87 -1.84 -7.12
CA ALA A 255 -16.80 -1.97 -8.24
C ALA A 255 -18.21 -1.46 -7.86
N GLU A 256 -18.72 -1.79 -6.66
CA GLU A 256 -20.00 -1.32 -6.16
C GLU A 256 -20.07 0.20 -6.01
N ALA A 257 -18.97 0.82 -5.56
CA ALA A 257 -18.83 2.26 -5.44
C ALA A 257 -18.48 2.97 -6.78
N GLY A 258 -18.29 2.23 -7.88
CA GLY A 258 -17.92 2.79 -9.17
C GLY A 258 -16.50 3.39 -9.21
N VAL A 259 -15.62 2.99 -8.28
CA VAL A 259 -14.24 3.50 -8.14
C VAL A 259 -13.29 2.80 -9.09
N LEU A 260 -13.47 1.49 -9.30
CA LEU A 260 -12.70 0.67 -10.23
C LEU A 260 -13.66 -0.16 -11.09
N PRO A 261 -13.20 -0.61 -12.28
CA PRO A 261 -13.96 -1.60 -13.04
C PRO A 261 -14.08 -2.91 -12.25
N PRO A 262 -15.14 -3.71 -12.48
CA PRO A 262 -15.25 -5.04 -11.88
C PRO A 262 -13.99 -5.88 -12.17
N TYR A 263 -13.44 -6.48 -11.13
CA TYR A 263 -12.25 -7.31 -11.22
C TYR A 263 -12.41 -8.54 -10.30
N ASP A 264 -12.41 -9.73 -10.91
CA ASP A 264 -12.46 -10.99 -10.16
C ASP A 264 -11.04 -11.44 -9.83
N PHE A 265 -10.64 -11.19 -8.58
CA PHE A 265 -9.32 -11.55 -8.11
C PHE A 265 -9.25 -13.02 -7.70
N ASP A 266 -8.51 -13.81 -8.48
CA ASP A 266 -8.15 -15.20 -8.14
C ASP A 266 -6.65 -15.42 -8.28
N LEU A 267 -5.96 -15.63 -7.14
CA LEU A 267 -4.53 -15.89 -7.11
C LEU A 267 -4.17 -17.18 -7.85
N ALA A 268 -5.00 -18.22 -7.79
CA ALA A 268 -4.73 -19.51 -8.43
C ALA A 268 -4.63 -19.38 -9.96
N SER A 269 -5.52 -18.58 -10.56
CA SER A 269 -5.49 -18.28 -11.98
C SER A 269 -4.26 -17.48 -12.41
N GLN A 270 -3.71 -16.68 -11.49
CA GLN A 270 -2.54 -15.83 -11.74
C GLN A 270 -1.20 -16.56 -11.59
N VAL A 271 -1.13 -17.59 -10.75
CA VAL A 271 0.10 -18.38 -10.53
C VAL A 271 0.25 -19.49 -11.55
N GLY A 272 -0.72 -19.66 -12.46
CA GLY A 272 -0.67 -20.69 -13.52
C GLY A 272 -0.94 -22.10 -13.01
N ARG A 273 -1.57 -22.28 -11.86
CA ARG A 273 -2.17 -23.54 -11.44
C ARG A 273 -3.53 -23.67 -12.11
N GLU A 274 -3.72 -24.68 -12.95
CA GLU A 274 -5.07 -25.03 -13.41
C GLU A 274 -5.99 -25.18 -12.18
N PRO A 275 -7.23 -24.68 -12.25
CA PRO A 275 -8.20 -24.93 -11.20
C PRO A 275 -8.30 -26.45 -11.01
N ALA A 276 -8.13 -26.92 -9.77
CA ALA A 276 -8.28 -28.31 -9.43
C ALA A 276 -9.65 -28.76 -9.95
N ASN A 277 -9.65 -29.66 -10.95
CA ASN A 277 -10.87 -30.22 -11.50
C ASN A 277 -11.74 -30.74 -10.35
N LYS A 278 -12.84 -30.10 -10.08
CA LYS A 278 -13.88 -30.67 -9.22
C LYS A 278 -14.54 -31.80 -9.99
N TRP A 279 -14.16 -33.01 -9.63
CA TRP A 279 -14.94 -34.22 -9.95
C TRP A 279 -16.08 -34.37 -8.96
#